data_9bc9652bba86edca3f167b640e9aa085
#
_entry.id   9bc9652bba86edca3f167b640e9aa085
#
_cell.length_a   1.000
_cell.length_b   1.000
_cell.length_c   1.000
_cell.angle_alpha   90.00
_cell.angle_beta   90.00
_cell.angle_gamma   90.00
#
_symmetry.space_group_name_H-M   'P 1'
#
loop_
_entity.id
_entity.type
_entity.pdbx_description
1 polymer ?
#
loop_
_entity_poly.entity_id
_entity_poly.type
_entity_poly.pdbx_seq_one_letter_code
_entity_poly.pdbx_strand_id
1 'polypeptide(L)'
;EMKDPAGNPLFNQQKIEMVCEDCKRGPHPENCTHMKHLLPRWKSGAKQDMVKQIYGDNATDMLRESMGVTTNDACSVFAQRWIDNFKARPPYTFVNRPKYVFIGCDPNGGGDSEMCVFSVSMEAGQFIIVGIESHHTKGYGEIRSLLTTHVRALRRVYKSSHFIFIPESNLGHEASHMHHMLTDMVRCTTLLEKGEPGVITTHKRKELYANYAVEQFAGDAMHWARDEEFICMNPFQDANKRAAIVKKKFLQQIGFFNKIVIARGEPEEGNIPKVVYSGKKSGPDDTIMTMVITLYWAMMFMTNRSTPNASTLNN
;
A
#
# COMPACT_ATOMS: atom_id res chain seq x y z
N GLU A 1 -23.79 -0.66 4.90
CA GLU A 1 -25.17 -0.73 4.36
C GLU A 1 -25.46 0.54 3.59
N MET A 2 -25.85 0.41 2.31
CA MET A 2 -26.33 1.55 1.52
C MET A 2 -27.73 1.94 2.03
N LYS A 3 -27.89 3.21 2.35
CA LYS A 3 -29.16 3.78 2.83
C LYS A 3 -29.67 4.81 1.83
N ASP A 4 -31.00 4.95 1.75
CA ASP A 4 -31.64 6.03 1.01
C ASP A 4 -31.42 7.39 1.71
N PRO A 5 -31.76 8.52 1.09
CA PRO A 5 -31.65 9.84 1.71
C PRO A 5 -32.46 10.01 3.01
N ALA A 6 -33.45 9.14 3.26
CA ALA A 6 -34.26 9.10 4.47
C ALA A 6 -33.67 8.18 5.58
N GLY A 7 -32.54 7.53 5.28
CA GLY A 7 -31.84 6.67 6.23
C GLY A 7 -32.30 5.21 6.27
N ASN A 8 -33.20 4.79 5.37
CA ASN A 8 -33.66 3.41 5.28
C ASN A 8 -32.67 2.56 4.47
N PRO A 9 -32.45 1.27 4.82
CA PRO A 9 -31.63 0.39 4.04
C PRO A 9 -32.21 0.20 2.62
N LEU A 10 -31.38 0.40 1.59
CA LEU A 10 -31.78 0.21 0.19
C LEU A 10 -32.06 -1.25 -0.18
N PHE A 11 -31.60 -2.19 0.64
CA PHE A 11 -31.82 -3.62 0.44
C PHE A 11 -32.27 -4.27 1.75
N ASN A 12 -33.36 -5.03 1.71
CA ASN A 12 -33.74 -5.90 2.81
C ASN A 12 -32.81 -7.12 2.85
N GLN A 13 -31.88 -7.10 3.78
CA GLN A 13 -30.98 -8.23 4.01
C GLN A 13 -31.64 -9.20 5.00
N GLN A 14 -32.12 -10.31 4.50
CA GLN A 14 -32.64 -11.40 5.34
C GLN A 14 -31.50 -12.36 5.67
N LYS A 15 -31.00 -12.31 6.88
CA LYS A 15 -29.98 -13.25 7.37
C LYS A 15 -30.68 -14.51 7.89
N ILE A 16 -30.57 -15.60 7.15
CA ILE A 16 -31.07 -16.90 7.58
C ILE A 16 -29.98 -17.55 8.46
N GLU A 17 -30.20 -17.58 9.76
CA GLU A 17 -29.31 -18.24 10.69
C GLU A 17 -29.65 -19.72 10.81
N MET A 18 -28.60 -20.58 10.83
CA MET A 18 -28.75 -22.04 10.92
C MET A 18 -28.90 -22.54 12.36
N VAL A 19 -28.80 -21.65 13.33
CA VAL A 19 -28.81 -21.95 14.76
C VAL A 19 -29.92 -21.12 15.42
N CYS A 20 -30.79 -21.75 16.17
CA CYS A 20 -31.83 -21.03 16.94
C CYS A 20 -31.19 -20.25 18.11
N GLU A 21 -31.90 -19.24 18.60
CA GLU A 21 -31.40 -18.35 19.67
C GLU A 21 -31.02 -19.12 20.95
N ASP A 22 -31.73 -20.17 21.27
CA ASP A 22 -31.44 -20.99 22.45
C ASP A 22 -30.16 -21.79 22.31
N CYS A 23 -29.95 -22.39 21.12
CA CYS A 23 -28.73 -23.16 20.84
C CYS A 23 -27.50 -22.25 20.67
N LYS A 24 -27.63 -21.00 20.24
CA LYS A 24 -26.53 -20.03 20.19
C LYS A 24 -25.87 -19.80 21.55
N ARG A 25 -26.65 -19.89 22.62
CA ARG A 25 -26.19 -19.73 24.00
C ARG A 25 -25.66 -21.01 24.62
N GLY A 26 -25.81 -22.14 23.92
CA GLY A 26 -25.36 -23.45 24.38
C GLY A 26 -23.88 -23.72 24.05
N PRO A 27 -23.29 -24.76 24.66
CA PRO A 27 -21.89 -25.11 24.47
C PRO A 27 -21.59 -25.66 23.08
N HIS A 28 -22.59 -26.12 22.31
CA HIS A 28 -22.44 -26.75 21.00
C HIS A 28 -23.47 -26.22 19.98
N PRO A 29 -23.39 -24.94 19.60
CA PRO A 29 -24.34 -24.33 18.66
C PRO A 29 -24.35 -25.01 17.29
N GLU A 30 -23.22 -25.61 16.86
CA GLU A 30 -23.09 -26.36 15.62
C GLU A 30 -24.00 -27.59 15.51
N ASN A 31 -24.45 -28.12 16.65
CA ASN A 31 -25.33 -29.28 16.74
C ASN A 31 -26.83 -28.93 16.72
N CYS A 32 -27.19 -27.68 16.46
CA CYS A 32 -28.59 -27.25 16.41
C CYS A 32 -29.39 -27.99 15.34
N THR A 33 -30.43 -28.71 15.75
CA THR A 33 -31.34 -29.43 14.86
C THR A 33 -32.67 -28.70 14.66
N HIS A 34 -32.98 -27.70 15.48
CA HIS A 34 -34.29 -27.04 15.50
C HIS A 34 -34.62 -26.27 14.21
N MET A 35 -33.61 -25.74 13.55
CA MET A 35 -33.78 -24.95 12.32
C MET A 35 -33.59 -25.74 11.03
N LYS A 36 -33.26 -27.04 11.11
CA LYS A 36 -32.98 -27.87 9.92
C LYS A 36 -34.11 -27.94 8.90
N HIS A 37 -35.34 -27.91 9.35
CA HIS A 37 -36.53 -27.95 8.50
C HIS A 37 -36.81 -26.61 7.78
N LEU A 38 -36.26 -25.51 8.26
CA LEU A 38 -36.39 -24.19 7.65
C LEU A 38 -35.31 -23.91 6.60
N LEU A 39 -34.29 -24.77 6.52
CA LEU A 39 -33.19 -24.58 5.60
C LEU A 39 -33.50 -25.20 4.24
N PRO A 40 -33.26 -24.49 3.14
CA PRO A 40 -33.30 -25.09 1.82
C PRO A 40 -32.35 -26.31 1.72
N ARG A 41 -32.79 -27.37 1.03
CA ARG A 41 -31.96 -28.59 0.89
C ARG A 41 -30.55 -28.39 0.30
N TRP A 42 -30.36 -27.28 -0.41
CA TRP A 42 -29.05 -26.90 -0.95
C TRP A 42 -28.12 -26.22 0.07
N LYS A 43 -28.61 -25.85 1.27
CA LYS A 43 -27.83 -25.32 2.40
C LYS A 43 -27.57 -26.40 3.47
N SER A 44 -27.03 -27.54 3.09
CA SER A 44 -26.63 -28.58 4.05
C SER A 44 -25.23 -28.33 4.61
N GLY A 45 -24.94 -28.87 5.82
CA GLY A 45 -23.58 -28.80 6.40
C GLY A 45 -22.51 -29.39 5.50
N ALA A 46 -22.81 -30.54 4.85
CA ALA A 46 -21.88 -31.15 3.90
C ALA A 46 -21.53 -30.25 2.70
N LYS A 47 -22.48 -29.43 2.22
CA LYS A 47 -22.20 -28.44 1.18
C LYS A 47 -21.38 -27.26 1.69
N GLN A 48 -21.56 -26.85 2.95
CA GLN A 48 -20.71 -25.81 3.55
C GLN A 48 -19.27 -26.30 3.68
N ASP A 49 -19.06 -27.55 4.07
CA ASP A 49 -17.72 -28.12 4.17
C ASP A 49 -17.07 -28.26 2.80
N MET A 50 -17.85 -28.64 1.76
CA MET A 50 -17.38 -28.66 0.37
C MET A 50 -17.00 -27.24 -0.11
N VAL A 51 -17.80 -26.22 0.21
CA VAL A 51 -17.52 -24.83 -0.11
C VAL A 51 -16.22 -24.37 0.59
N LYS A 52 -16.03 -24.70 1.86
CA LYS A 52 -14.78 -24.42 2.59
C LYS A 52 -13.58 -25.09 1.92
N GLN A 53 -13.72 -26.35 1.45
CA GLN A 53 -12.66 -27.06 0.72
C GLN A 53 -12.33 -26.39 -0.62
N ILE A 54 -13.33 -25.93 -1.36
CA ILE A 54 -13.15 -25.26 -2.66
C ILE A 54 -12.38 -23.92 -2.49
N TYR A 55 -12.75 -23.13 -1.48
CA TYR A 55 -12.11 -21.83 -1.25
C TYR A 55 -10.82 -21.95 -0.43
N GLY A 56 -10.55 -23.08 0.21
CA GLY A 56 -9.36 -23.30 1.03
C GLY A 56 -9.18 -22.20 2.07
N ASP A 57 -8.00 -21.59 2.08
CA ASP A 57 -7.68 -20.48 3.00
C ASP A 57 -8.26 -19.13 2.57
N ASN A 58 -8.94 -19.04 1.42
CA ASN A 58 -9.53 -17.79 0.94
C ASN A 58 -10.91 -17.54 1.59
N ALA A 59 -10.87 -17.22 2.89
CA ALA A 59 -12.07 -16.94 3.68
C ALA A 59 -12.89 -15.76 3.12
N THR A 60 -12.24 -14.81 2.45
CA THR A 60 -12.86 -13.60 1.89
C THR A 60 -13.77 -13.93 0.71
N ASP A 61 -13.28 -14.75 -0.23
CA ASP A 61 -14.09 -15.18 -1.38
C ASP A 61 -15.23 -16.10 -0.92
N MET A 62 -14.98 -16.96 0.06
CA MET A 62 -16.03 -17.78 0.66
C MET A 62 -17.14 -16.91 1.29
N LEU A 63 -16.80 -15.89 2.04
CA LEU A 63 -17.77 -14.96 2.64
C LEU A 63 -18.58 -14.22 1.57
N ARG A 64 -17.92 -13.72 0.54
CA ARG A 64 -18.56 -12.98 -0.55
C ARG A 64 -19.49 -13.87 -1.38
N GLU A 65 -18.98 -14.99 -1.89
CA GLU A 65 -19.67 -15.84 -2.85
C GLU A 65 -20.72 -16.74 -2.19
N SER A 66 -20.42 -17.25 -0.98
CA SER A 66 -21.29 -18.21 -0.31
C SER A 66 -22.24 -17.59 0.70
N MET A 67 -21.86 -16.47 1.30
CA MET A 67 -22.63 -15.82 2.36
C MET A 67 -23.22 -14.47 1.96
N GLY A 68 -22.93 -13.98 0.75
CA GLY A 68 -23.40 -12.68 0.26
C GLY A 68 -22.93 -11.50 1.13
N VAL A 69 -21.84 -11.70 1.87
CA VAL A 69 -21.26 -10.63 2.68
C VAL A 69 -20.43 -9.74 1.77
N THR A 70 -20.80 -8.46 1.68
CA THR A 70 -19.96 -7.44 1.04
C THR A 70 -18.68 -7.32 1.86
N THR A 71 -17.58 -7.89 1.38
CA THR A 71 -16.27 -7.72 1.98
C THR A 71 -15.55 -6.62 1.21
N ASN A 72 -15.08 -5.60 1.92
CA ASN A 72 -14.19 -4.60 1.33
C ASN A 72 -12.85 -5.22 0.87
N ASP A 73 -12.51 -6.39 1.39
CA ASP A 73 -11.25 -7.09 1.13
C ASP A 73 -11.18 -7.80 -0.24
N ALA A 74 -12.34 -8.07 -0.90
CA ALA A 74 -12.36 -8.84 -2.14
C ALA A 74 -11.57 -8.21 -3.30
N CYS A 75 -11.33 -6.91 -3.24
CA CYS A 75 -10.53 -6.17 -4.21
C CYS A 75 -9.30 -5.52 -3.58
N SER A 76 -9.12 -5.59 -2.26
CA SER A 76 -7.98 -5.00 -1.57
C SER A 76 -6.69 -5.73 -1.95
N VAL A 77 -5.68 -4.96 -2.32
CA VAL A 77 -4.35 -5.49 -2.63
C VAL A 77 -3.66 -6.00 -1.37
N PHE A 78 -3.88 -5.32 -0.25
CA PHE A 78 -3.30 -5.69 1.05
C PHE A 78 -4.39 -6.26 1.95
N ALA A 79 -4.24 -7.52 2.38
CA ALA A 79 -5.19 -8.14 3.31
C ALA A 79 -5.20 -7.40 4.65
N GLN A 80 -6.39 -7.22 5.23
CA GLN A 80 -6.55 -6.48 6.49
C GLN A 80 -5.65 -7.03 7.60
N ARG A 81 -5.50 -8.36 7.69
CA ARG A 81 -4.62 -9.02 8.67
C ARG A 81 -3.15 -8.54 8.60
N TRP A 82 -2.63 -8.28 7.40
CA TRP A 82 -1.25 -7.79 7.24
C TRP A 82 -1.11 -6.33 7.68
N ILE A 83 -2.14 -5.52 7.39
CA ILE A 83 -2.21 -4.12 7.86
C ILE A 83 -2.28 -4.07 9.38
N ASP A 84 -3.09 -4.93 10.00
CA ASP A 84 -3.23 -5.01 11.46
C ASP A 84 -1.94 -5.50 12.12
N ASN A 85 -1.27 -6.51 11.54
CA ASN A 85 0.04 -6.97 12.00
C ASN A 85 1.07 -5.83 11.94
N PHE A 86 1.16 -5.13 10.80
CA PHE A 86 2.06 -4.00 10.63
C PHE A 86 1.79 -2.88 11.64
N LYS A 87 0.50 -2.55 11.86
CA LYS A 87 0.07 -1.53 12.82
C LYS A 87 0.40 -1.91 14.27
N ALA A 88 0.29 -3.18 14.62
CA ALA A 88 0.53 -3.67 15.99
C ALA A 88 2.02 -3.78 16.33
N ARG A 89 2.90 -3.75 15.34
CA ARG A 89 4.34 -3.87 15.57
C ARG A 89 4.91 -2.68 16.31
N PRO A 90 5.85 -2.93 17.23
CA PRO A 90 6.64 -1.86 17.81
C PRO A 90 7.49 -1.18 16.72
N PRO A 91 7.75 0.12 16.87
CA PRO A 91 8.67 0.83 15.99
C PRO A 91 10.05 0.16 15.97
N TYR A 92 10.66 0.12 14.80
CA TYR A 92 11.98 -0.50 14.62
C TYR A 92 13.07 0.34 15.28
N THR A 93 13.96 -0.34 15.97
CA THR A 93 15.18 0.28 16.50
C THR A 93 16.36 -0.23 15.68
N PHE A 94 17.01 0.67 14.95
CA PHE A 94 18.19 0.33 14.16
C PHE A 94 19.32 -0.20 15.06
N VAL A 95 19.87 -1.37 14.72
CA VAL A 95 21.05 -1.90 15.38
C VAL A 95 22.29 -1.10 14.99
N ASN A 96 22.36 -0.75 13.70
CA ASN A 96 23.38 0.12 13.16
C ASN A 96 22.72 1.29 12.43
N ARG A 97 23.47 2.37 12.22
CA ARG A 97 22.95 3.45 11.37
C ARG A 97 22.75 2.92 9.96
N PRO A 98 21.58 3.16 9.36
CA PRO A 98 21.28 2.64 8.04
C PRO A 98 22.27 3.19 7.01
N LYS A 99 22.78 2.30 6.15
CA LYS A 99 23.73 2.67 5.10
C LYS A 99 23.07 3.49 4.00
N TYR A 100 21.83 3.19 3.68
CA TYR A 100 21.05 3.84 2.62
C TYR A 100 19.69 4.28 3.13
N VAL A 101 19.25 5.45 2.66
CA VAL A 101 17.88 5.93 2.77
C VAL A 101 17.37 6.16 1.34
N PHE A 102 16.32 5.47 0.97
CA PHE A 102 15.66 5.57 -0.33
C PHE A 102 14.51 6.54 -0.24
N ILE A 103 14.40 7.45 -1.19
CA ILE A 103 13.41 8.52 -1.22
C ILE A 103 12.66 8.43 -2.54
N GLY A 104 11.49 7.81 -2.53
CA GLY A 104 10.57 7.84 -3.64
C GLY A 104 9.81 9.15 -3.70
N CYS A 105 9.53 9.62 -4.89
CA CYS A 105 8.75 10.83 -5.10
C CYS A 105 7.85 10.68 -6.31
N ASP A 106 6.55 10.89 -6.09
CA ASP A 106 5.58 11.18 -7.13
C ASP A 106 5.37 12.69 -7.14
N PRO A 107 5.79 13.39 -8.21
CA PRO A 107 5.78 14.86 -8.22
C PRO A 107 4.41 15.48 -8.41
N ASN A 108 3.36 14.71 -8.63
CA ASN A 108 2.02 15.18 -8.99
C ASN A 108 1.90 15.67 -10.46
N GLY A 109 1.01 15.03 -11.20
CA GLY A 109 0.67 15.40 -12.58
C GLY A 109 -0.36 16.52 -12.72
N GLY A 110 -0.74 17.19 -11.64
CA GLY A 110 -1.81 18.19 -11.62
C GLY A 110 -3.20 17.63 -11.29
N GLY A 111 -4.22 18.49 -11.18
CA GLY A 111 -5.58 18.12 -10.78
C GLY A 111 -5.71 17.81 -9.29
N ASP A 112 -6.45 16.76 -8.95
CA ASP A 112 -6.71 16.34 -7.56
C ASP A 112 -5.61 15.45 -6.95
N SER A 113 -4.53 15.19 -7.68
CA SER A 113 -3.41 14.38 -7.21
C SER A 113 -2.55 15.15 -6.20
N GLU A 114 -1.97 14.43 -5.25
CA GLU A 114 -1.03 14.98 -4.28
C GLU A 114 0.41 14.66 -4.69
N MET A 115 1.32 15.62 -4.49
CA MET A 115 2.74 15.29 -4.45
C MET A 115 3.00 14.37 -3.25
N CYS A 116 3.61 13.23 -3.48
CA CYS A 116 3.94 12.28 -2.43
C CYS A 116 5.43 12.00 -2.37
N VAL A 117 5.95 11.92 -1.14
CA VAL A 117 7.29 11.44 -0.85
C VAL A 117 7.18 10.26 0.12
N PHE A 118 7.84 9.18 -0.19
CA PHE A 118 7.93 8.01 0.67
C PHE A 118 9.39 7.65 0.89
N SER A 119 9.82 7.68 2.15
CA SER A 119 11.21 7.43 2.51
C SER A 119 11.33 6.15 3.33
N VAL A 120 12.24 5.28 2.91
CA VAL A 120 12.45 3.98 3.54
C VAL A 120 13.95 3.68 3.67
N SER A 121 14.31 2.94 4.72
CA SER A 121 15.62 2.32 4.87
C SER A 121 15.50 0.81 4.95
N MET A 122 16.62 0.12 4.84
CA MET A 122 16.67 -1.35 4.95
C MET A 122 17.74 -1.77 5.94
N GLU A 123 17.38 -2.70 6.84
CA GLU A 123 18.30 -3.39 7.73
C GLU A 123 17.89 -4.86 7.89
N ALA A 124 18.81 -5.77 7.70
CA ALA A 124 18.58 -7.23 7.87
C ALA A 124 17.35 -7.76 7.10
N GLY A 125 17.09 -7.27 5.89
CA GLY A 125 15.93 -7.67 5.07
C GLY A 125 14.61 -7.00 5.47
N GLN A 126 14.60 -6.16 6.50
CA GLN A 126 13.43 -5.40 6.92
C GLN A 126 13.41 -4.04 6.24
N PHE A 127 12.22 -3.57 5.87
CA PHE A 127 11.97 -2.22 5.39
C PHE A 127 11.45 -1.33 6.52
N ILE A 128 12.15 -0.26 6.79
CA ILE A 128 11.80 0.68 7.85
C ILE A 128 11.35 1.99 7.23
N ILE A 129 10.09 2.36 7.41
CA ILE A 129 9.52 3.61 6.90
C ILE A 129 10.04 4.73 7.77
N VAL A 130 10.86 5.60 7.20
CA VAL A 130 11.55 6.69 7.89
C VAL A 130 10.96 8.06 7.59
N GLY A 131 10.02 8.16 6.64
CA GLY A 131 9.33 9.42 6.38
C GLY A 131 8.27 9.31 5.31
N ILE A 132 7.24 10.15 5.42
CA ILE A 132 6.15 10.27 4.45
C ILE A 132 5.74 11.75 4.35
N GLU A 133 5.56 12.23 3.11
CA GLU A 133 4.93 13.51 2.79
C GLU A 133 3.80 13.29 1.78
N SER A 134 2.75 14.08 1.90
CA SER A 134 1.63 14.07 0.96
C SER A 134 1.00 15.47 0.98
N HIS A 135 1.13 16.21 -0.12
CA HIS A 135 0.73 17.60 -0.21
C HIS A 135 0.12 17.93 -1.57
N HIS A 136 -0.97 18.71 -1.55
CA HIS A 136 -1.42 19.39 -2.75
C HIS A 136 -0.47 20.55 -3.06
N THR A 137 0.21 20.48 -4.19
CA THR A 137 1.17 21.49 -4.62
C THR A 137 0.65 22.27 -5.82
N LYS A 138 0.95 23.56 -5.86
CA LYS A 138 0.54 24.48 -6.93
C LYS A 138 1.57 24.61 -8.05
N GLY A 139 2.75 24.06 -7.87
CA GLY A 139 3.83 24.13 -8.87
C GLY A 139 5.20 23.72 -8.36
N TYR A 140 6.16 23.70 -9.26
CA TYR A 140 7.52 23.21 -9.02
C TYR A 140 8.28 23.87 -7.86
N GLY A 141 8.06 25.17 -7.64
CA GLY A 141 8.71 25.87 -6.54
C GLY A 141 8.34 25.30 -5.18
N GLU A 142 7.08 24.92 -5.01
CA GLU A 142 6.57 24.33 -3.79
C GLU A 142 7.05 22.90 -3.62
N ILE A 143 6.99 22.08 -4.70
CA ILE A 143 7.54 20.71 -4.74
C ILE A 143 9.02 20.73 -4.34
N ARG A 144 9.80 21.65 -4.94
CA ARG A 144 11.21 21.84 -4.63
C ARG A 144 11.45 22.13 -3.16
N SER A 145 10.68 23.08 -2.60
CA SER A 145 10.80 23.49 -1.20
C SER A 145 10.52 22.33 -0.24
N LEU A 146 9.44 21.59 -0.48
CA LEU A 146 9.04 20.43 0.32
C LEU A 146 10.08 19.32 0.26
N LEU A 147 10.51 18.91 -0.94
CA LEU A 147 11.55 17.89 -1.12
C LEU A 147 12.86 18.27 -0.43
N THR A 148 13.32 19.50 -0.65
CA THR A 148 14.56 20.00 -0.04
C THR A 148 14.47 19.98 1.47
N THR A 149 13.34 20.38 2.03
CA THR A 149 13.12 20.42 3.48
C THR A 149 13.06 18.99 4.04
N HIS A 150 12.35 18.08 3.38
CA HIS A 150 12.26 16.68 3.77
C HIS A 150 13.64 16.00 3.77
N VAL A 151 14.40 16.14 2.69
CA VAL A 151 15.74 15.55 2.58
C VAL A 151 16.71 16.13 3.59
N ARG A 152 16.64 17.44 3.88
CA ARG A 152 17.44 18.07 4.94
C ARG A 152 17.08 17.52 6.32
N ALA A 153 15.80 17.30 6.59
CA ALA A 153 15.36 16.70 7.85
C ALA A 153 15.85 15.25 8.00
N LEU A 154 15.69 14.43 6.97
CA LEU A 154 16.26 13.06 6.93
C LEU A 154 17.77 13.09 7.19
N ARG A 155 18.49 14.00 6.57
CA ARG A 155 19.93 14.12 6.74
C ARG A 155 20.38 14.50 8.15
N ARG A 156 19.57 15.26 8.87
CA ARG A 156 19.84 15.59 10.29
C ARG A 156 19.73 14.35 11.19
N VAL A 157 18.77 13.47 10.89
CA VAL A 157 18.56 12.22 11.65
C VAL A 157 19.53 11.14 11.20
N TYR A 158 19.66 10.92 9.90
CA TYR A 158 20.47 9.84 9.29
C TYR A 158 21.78 10.37 8.70
N LYS A 159 22.60 11.04 9.52
CA LYS A 159 23.78 11.82 9.10
C LYS A 159 24.81 11.06 8.27
N SER A 160 24.98 9.76 8.50
CA SER A 160 25.99 8.92 7.82
C SER A 160 25.44 8.07 6.69
N SER A 161 24.15 8.22 6.36
CA SER A 161 23.52 7.45 5.29
C SER A 161 23.76 8.07 3.92
N HIS A 162 23.79 7.21 2.90
CA HIS A 162 23.69 7.63 1.51
C HIS A 162 22.21 7.76 1.12
N PHE A 163 21.85 8.86 0.49
CA PHE A 163 20.48 9.14 0.08
C PHE A 163 20.31 8.81 -1.40
N ILE A 164 19.39 7.91 -1.70
CA ILE A 164 19.06 7.48 -3.06
C ILE A 164 17.67 8.03 -3.41
N PHE A 165 17.62 8.89 -4.42
CA PHE A 165 16.41 9.51 -4.89
C PHE A 165 15.79 8.70 -6.03
N ILE A 166 14.50 8.38 -5.95
CA ILE A 166 13.74 7.55 -6.89
C ILE A 166 12.50 8.35 -7.33
N PRO A 167 12.63 9.31 -8.24
CA PRO A 167 11.47 10.04 -8.75
C PRO A 167 10.71 9.19 -9.77
N GLU A 168 9.39 9.27 -9.76
CA GLU A 168 8.56 8.80 -10.87
C GLU A 168 8.72 9.76 -12.05
N SER A 169 9.06 9.22 -13.24
CA SER A 169 9.39 10.02 -14.42
C SER A 169 8.35 9.92 -15.54
N ASN A 170 7.12 9.53 -15.23
CA ASN A 170 6.04 9.46 -16.22
C ASN A 170 5.73 10.81 -16.90
N LEU A 171 6.12 11.90 -16.26
CA LEU A 171 5.92 13.27 -16.72
C LEU A 171 7.17 13.89 -17.37
N GLY A 172 8.14 13.06 -17.77
CA GLY A 172 9.29 13.49 -18.58
C GLY A 172 10.26 14.44 -17.87
N HIS A 173 10.26 15.70 -18.25
CA HIS A 173 11.22 16.70 -17.76
C HIS A 173 11.25 16.93 -16.25
N GLU A 174 10.21 16.52 -15.52
CA GLU A 174 10.10 16.74 -14.08
C GLU A 174 11.10 15.93 -13.28
N ALA A 175 11.31 14.66 -13.64
CA ALA A 175 12.30 13.84 -12.97
C ALA A 175 13.71 14.40 -13.15
N SER A 176 14.06 14.84 -14.36
CA SER A 176 15.34 15.47 -14.66
C SER A 176 15.54 16.75 -13.87
N HIS A 177 14.51 17.60 -13.81
CA HIS A 177 14.54 18.84 -13.02
C HIS A 177 14.73 18.58 -11.51
N MET A 178 14.00 17.62 -10.96
CA MET A 178 14.17 17.23 -9.56
C MET A 178 15.52 16.60 -9.28
N HIS A 179 16.09 15.85 -10.23
CA HIS A 179 17.43 15.33 -10.11
C HIS A 179 18.45 16.45 -9.93
N HIS A 180 18.46 17.44 -10.82
CA HIS A 180 19.38 18.58 -10.70
C HIS A 180 19.20 19.31 -9.38
N MET A 181 17.97 19.56 -8.98
CA MET A 181 17.69 20.22 -7.70
C MET A 181 18.27 19.49 -6.49
N LEU A 182 18.08 18.17 -6.41
CA LEU A 182 18.52 17.40 -5.25
C LEU A 182 20.01 17.09 -5.30
N THR A 183 20.57 16.86 -6.46
CA THR A 183 22.01 16.63 -6.61
C THR A 183 22.80 17.87 -6.24
N ASP A 184 22.39 19.03 -6.74
CA ASP A 184 23.10 20.30 -6.50
C ASP A 184 22.91 20.83 -5.08
N MET A 185 21.72 20.68 -4.52
CA MET A 185 21.39 21.29 -3.22
C MET A 185 21.60 20.38 -2.02
N VAL A 186 21.40 19.07 -2.15
CA VAL A 186 21.39 18.10 -1.03
C VAL A 186 22.26 16.89 -1.24
N ARG A 187 22.94 16.77 -2.36
CA ARG A 187 23.86 15.67 -2.68
C ARG A 187 23.20 14.29 -2.57
N CYS A 188 22.01 14.12 -3.14
CA CYS A 188 21.38 12.81 -3.29
C CYS A 188 21.88 12.15 -4.57
N THR A 189 22.08 10.84 -4.54
CA THR A 189 22.28 10.05 -5.75
C THR A 189 20.92 9.71 -6.35
N THR A 190 20.64 10.13 -7.58
CA THR A 190 19.39 9.76 -8.26
C THR A 190 19.53 8.38 -8.89
N LEU A 191 18.51 7.57 -8.76
CA LEU A 191 18.41 6.28 -9.44
C LEU A 191 18.21 6.56 -10.94
N LEU A 192 19.04 5.90 -11.76
CA LEU A 192 18.94 5.96 -13.23
C LEU A 192 18.33 4.67 -13.75
N GLU A 193 17.28 4.78 -14.55
CA GLU A 193 16.76 3.67 -15.32
C GLU A 193 17.16 3.80 -16.77
N LYS A 194 18.00 2.85 -17.27
CA LYS A 194 18.55 2.89 -18.64
C LYS A 194 19.29 4.18 -18.99
N GLY A 195 19.93 4.79 -17.99
CA GLY A 195 20.67 6.05 -18.14
C GLY A 195 19.83 7.33 -17.94
N GLU A 196 18.51 7.21 -17.84
CA GLU A 196 17.61 8.34 -17.58
C GLU A 196 17.26 8.47 -16.09
N PRO A 197 17.15 9.70 -15.54
CA PRO A 197 16.79 9.91 -14.16
C PRO A 197 15.38 9.44 -13.84
N GLY A 198 15.24 8.67 -12.75
CA GLY A 198 13.96 8.21 -12.25
C GLY A 198 13.45 6.93 -12.87
N VAL A 199 12.19 6.62 -12.64
CA VAL A 199 11.57 5.35 -13.02
C VAL A 199 10.25 5.58 -13.75
N ILE A 200 10.03 4.83 -14.82
CA ILE A 200 8.79 4.88 -15.59
C ILE A 200 7.83 3.83 -15.06
N THR A 201 6.60 4.25 -14.72
CA THR A 201 5.55 3.38 -14.20
C THR A 201 4.54 3.04 -15.30
N THR A 202 4.52 1.78 -15.74
CA THR A 202 3.51 1.23 -16.65
C THR A 202 2.52 0.35 -15.89
N HIS A 203 1.37 -0.01 -16.48
CA HIS A 203 0.41 -0.92 -15.85
C HIS A 203 1.04 -2.25 -15.43
N LYS A 204 1.86 -2.86 -16.30
CA LYS A 204 2.57 -4.12 -16.01
C LYS A 204 3.56 -3.96 -14.85
N ARG A 205 4.23 -2.83 -14.77
CA ARG A 205 5.16 -2.53 -13.68
C ARG A 205 4.43 -2.24 -12.36
N LYS A 206 3.27 -1.56 -12.42
CA LYS A 206 2.43 -1.36 -11.23
C LYS A 206 2.06 -2.69 -10.58
N GLU A 207 1.70 -3.69 -11.39
CA GLU A 207 1.42 -5.04 -10.89
C GLU A 207 2.64 -5.66 -10.20
N LEU A 208 3.81 -5.58 -10.83
CA LEU A 208 5.07 -6.08 -10.26
C LEU A 208 5.40 -5.40 -8.93
N TYR A 209 5.28 -4.07 -8.88
CA TYR A 209 5.55 -3.28 -7.67
C TYR A 209 4.56 -3.59 -6.55
N ALA A 210 3.28 -3.70 -6.89
CA ALA A 210 2.24 -4.03 -5.93
C ALA A 210 2.43 -5.44 -5.35
N ASN A 211 2.71 -6.44 -6.19
CA ASN A 211 2.96 -7.81 -5.74
C ASN A 211 4.17 -7.89 -4.82
N TYR A 212 5.26 -7.20 -5.17
CA TYR A 212 6.44 -7.13 -4.30
C TYR A 212 6.11 -6.52 -2.92
N ALA A 213 5.36 -5.41 -2.90
CA ALA A 213 4.96 -4.80 -1.64
C ALA A 213 4.05 -5.72 -0.80
N VAL A 214 3.13 -6.45 -1.46
CA VAL A 214 2.29 -7.47 -0.80
C VAL A 214 3.15 -8.53 -0.13
N GLU A 215 4.19 -9.04 -0.79
CA GLU A 215 5.13 -10.01 -0.21
C GLU A 215 5.81 -9.45 1.05
N GLN A 216 6.19 -8.16 1.05
CA GLN A 216 6.82 -7.54 2.22
C GLN A 216 5.85 -7.39 3.40
N PHE A 217 4.59 -7.04 3.15
CA PHE A 217 3.56 -6.98 4.19
C PHE A 217 3.17 -8.37 4.70
N ALA A 218 3.00 -9.34 3.80
CA ALA A 218 2.68 -10.74 4.15
C ALA A 218 3.81 -11.43 4.90
N GLY A 219 5.06 -11.16 4.53
CA GLY A 219 6.27 -11.68 5.17
C GLY A 219 6.69 -10.91 6.42
N ASP A 220 5.86 -9.97 6.88
CA ASP A 220 6.13 -9.21 8.09
C ASP A 220 7.42 -8.38 8.05
N ALA A 221 7.88 -7.98 6.86
CA ALA A 221 9.12 -7.23 6.66
C ALA A 221 8.98 -5.70 6.76
N MET A 222 7.78 -5.17 7.01
CA MET A 222 7.53 -3.73 7.10
C MET A 222 7.49 -3.22 8.53
N HIS A 223 8.15 -2.09 8.81
CA HIS A 223 8.20 -1.46 10.12
C HIS A 223 8.11 0.06 10.02
N TRP A 224 7.60 0.70 11.08
CA TRP A 224 7.79 2.12 11.31
C TRP A 224 9.13 2.40 11.96
N ALA A 225 9.80 3.48 11.59
CA ALA A 225 10.83 4.07 12.44
C ALA A 225 10.21 4.62 13.73
N ARG A 226 11.02 4.84 14.77
CA ARG A 226 10.59 5.53 15.99
C ARG A 226 10.12 6.94 15.65
N ASP A 227 9.22 7.50 16.47
CA ASP A 227 8.61 8.80 16.15
C ASP A 227 9.62 9.94 16.05
N GLU A 228 10.69 9.90 16.86
CA GLU A 228 11.79 10.86 16.78
C GLU A 228 12.71 10.71 15.55
N GLU A 229 12.62 9.56 14.89
CA GLU A 229 13.38 9.24 13.66
C GLU A 229 12.50 9.33 12.40
N PHE A 230 11.18 9.45 12.57
CA PHE A 230 10.23 9.54 11.47
C PHE A 230 10.05 10.97 11.01
N ILE A 231 10.25 11.23 9.71
CA ILE A 231 10.16 12.56 9.11
C ILE A 231 8.81 12.79 8.45
N CYS A 232 8.12 13.83 8.90
CA CYS A 232 6.95 14.39 8.23
C CYS A 232 6.90 15.91 8.49
N MET A 233 6.64 16.68 7.45
CA MET A 233 6.86 18.14 7.43
C MET A 233 5.55 18.90 7.26
N ASN A 234 4.61 18.76 8.20
CA ASN A 234 3.46 19.66 8.23
C ASN A 234 3.77 20.88 9.13
N PRO A 235 3.96 22.09 8.59
CA PRO A 235 4.40 23.25 9.35
C PRO A 235 3.37 23.75 10.38
N PHE A 236 2.11 23.31 10.28
CA PHE A 236 1.01 23.80 11.10
C PHE A 236 0.67 22.93 12.32
N GLN A 237 1.42 21.87 12.55
CA GLN A 237 1.12 20.92 13.62
C GLN A 237 2.34 20.58 14.48
N ASP A 238 2.10 20.27 15.75
CA ASP A 238 3.09 19.71 16.65
C ASP A 238 3.73 18.44 16.04
N ALA A 239 5.04 18.27 16.17
CA ALA A 239 5.80 17.17 15.58
C ALA A 239 5.22 15.79 15.93
N ASN A 240 4.84 15.58 17.20
CA ASN A 240 4.28 14.31 17.66
C ASN A 240 2.89 14.02 17.09
N LYS A 241 2.07 15.05 16.90
CA LYS A 241 0.74 14.93 16.29
C LYS A 241 0.84 14.68 14.78
N ARG A 242 1.84 15.29 14.11
CA ARG A 242 2.06 15.12 12.66
C ARG A 242 2.32 13.66 12.30
N ALA A 243 3.26 13.01 12.98
CA ALA A 243 3.58 11.61 12.73
C ALA A 243 2.35 10.71 12.84
N ALA A 244 1.55 10.87 13.90
CA ALA A 244 0.33 10.09 14.11
C ALA A 244 -0.70 10.31 12.99
N ILE A 245 -0.90 11.55 12.53
CA ILE A 245 -1.85 11.88 11.46
C ILE A 245 -1.41 11.29 10.13
N VAL A 246 -0.12 11.43 9.78
CA VAL A 246 0.43 10.91 8.53
C VAL A 246 0.38 9.38 8.51
N LYS A 247 0.78 8.72 9.61
CA LYS A 247 0.68 7.26 9.76
C LYS A 247 -0.77 6.77 9.64
N LYS A 248 -1.72 7.49 10.27
CA LYS A 248 -3.16 7.17 10.16
C LYS A 248 -3.66 7.32 8.71
N LYS A 249 -3.32 8.42 8.02
CA LYS A 249 -3.69 8.63 6.61
C LYS A 249 -3.12 7.53 5.72
N PHE A 250 -1.86 7.16 5.90
CA PHE A 250 -1.21 6.06 5.19
C PHE A 250 -1.95 4.72 5.39
N LEU A 251 -2.30 4.38 6.64
CA LEU A 251 -3.02 3.15 6.96
C LEU A 251 -4.44 3.12 6.35
N GLN A 252 -5.08 4.26 6.23
CA GLN A 252 -6.36 4.37 5.52
C GLN A 252 -6.18 4.16 4.02
N GLN A 253 -5.20 4.81 3.40
CA GLN A 253 -4.93 4.67 1.97
C GLN A 253 -4.57 3.24 1.58
N ILE A 254 -3.73 2.53 2.37
CA ILE A 254 -3.36 1.14 2.10
C ILE A 254 -4.57 0.20 2.18
N GLY A 255 -5.51 0.45 3.10
CA GLY A 255 -6.75 -0.31 3.22
C GLY A 255 -7.72 -0.11 2.04
N PHE A 256 -7.59 1.01 1.31
CA PHE A 256 -8.41 1.31 0.13
C PHE A 256 -7.72 1.04 -1.20
N PHE A 257 -6.48 0.57 -1.18
CA PHE A 257 -5.75 0.26 -2.41
C PHE A 257 -6.22 -1.06 -2.99
N ASN A 258 -6.89 -0.98 -4.16
CA ASN A 258 -7.63 -2.09 -4.75
C ASN A 258 -7.05 -2.54 -6.09
N LYS A 259 -7.21 -3.84 -6.36
CA LYS A 259 -7.01 -4.46 -7.66
C LYS A 259 -8.36 -4.48 -8.40
N ILE A 260 -8.46 -3.74 -9.49
CA ILE A 260 -9.68 -3.62 -10.28
C ILE A 260 -9.45 -4.32 -11.62
N VAL A 261 -10.25 -5.33 -11.91
CA VAL A 261 -10.26 -6.00 -13.21
C VAL A 261 -11.27 -5.28 -14.11
N ILE A 262 -10.78 -4.68 -15.18
CA ILE A 262 -11.62 -4.02 -16.18
C ILE A 262 -11.85 -5.03 -17.30
N ALA A 263 -13.05 -5.62 -17.34
CA ALA A 263 -13.49 -6.41 -18.48
C ALA A 263 -13.62 -5.49 -19.70
N ARG A 264 -12.91 -5.77 -20.77
CA ARG A 264 -13.12 -5.14 -22.07
C ARG A 264 -14.04 -6.03 -22.88
N GLY A 265 -15.31 -5.64 -23.06
CA GLY A 265 -16.25 -6.26 -24.00
C GLY A 265 -16.45 -7.77 -23.83
N GLU A 266 -17.26 -8.37 -24.71
CA GLU A 266 -17.36 -9.82 -24.79
C GLU A 266 -15.98 -10.46 -25.03
N PRO A 267 -15.71 -11.64 -24.43
CA PRO A 267 -14.43 -12.29 -24.58
C PRO A 267 -14.27 -12.80 -26.04
N GLU A 268 -13.87 -11.89 -26.93
CA GLU A 268 -13.26 -12.29 -28.19
C GLU A 268 -11.94 -12.96 -27.85
N GLU A 269 -11.65 -14.09 -28.50
CA GLU A 269 -10.45 -14.89 -28.30
C GLU A 269 -9.21 -13.98 -28.30
N GLY A 270 -8.53 -13.88 -27.16
CA GLY A 270 -7.30 -13.12 -26.99
C GLY A 270 -7.35 -11.85 -26.16
N ASN A 271 -8.50 -11.38 -25.69
CA ASN A 271 -8.59 -10.21 -24.82
C ASN A 271 -8.22 -10.54 -23.37
N ILE A 272 -6.99 -10.24 -22.99
CA ILE A 272 -6.54 -10.32 -21.59
C ILE A 272 -7.22 -9.19 -20.80
N PRO A 273 -7.95 -9.49 -19.70
CA PRO A 273 -8.56 -8.45 -18.87
C PRO A 273 -7.49 -7.49 -18.34
N LYS A 274 -7.77 -6.18 -18.47
CA LYS A 274 -6.87 -5.16 -17.94
C LYS A 274 -7.03 -5.06 -16.43
N VAL A 275 -5.93 -5.30 -15.71
CA VAL A 275 -5.88 -5.10 -14.27
C VAL A 275 -5.37 -3.69 -13.97
N VAL A 276 -6.09 -2.96 -13.12
CA VAL A 276 -5.70 -1.63 -12.65
C VAL A 276 -5.58 -1.66 -11.13
N TYR A 277 -4.47 -1.16 -10.63
CA TYR A 277 -4.22 -0.97 -9.20
C TYR A 277 -4.52 0.48 -8.85
N SER A 278 -5.50 0.74 -8.01
CA SER A 278 -5.90 2.10 -7.64
C SER A 278 -6.75 2.14 -6.37
N GLY A 279 -6.57 3.18 -5.58
CA GLY A 279 -7.44 3.57 -4.46
C GLY A 279 -8.45 4.67 -4.81
N LYS A 280 -8.38 5.27 -6.02
CA LYS A 280 -9.10 6.51 -6.41
C LYS A 280 -10.61 6.49 -6.26
N LYS A 281 -11.24 5.30 -6.24
CA LYS A 281 -12.68 5.18 -5.96
C LYS A 281 -13.05 5.46 -4.50
N SER A 282 -12.07 5.33 -3.60
CA SER A 282 -12.28 5.43 -2.15
C SER A 282 -11.42 6.54 -1.51
N GLY A 283 -10.54 7.18 -2.29
CA GLY A 283 -9.65 8.26 -1.84
C GLY A 283 -8.34 8.32 -2.63
N PRO A 284 -7.47 9.27 -2.31
CA PRO A 284 -6.15 9.39 -2.95
C PRO A 284 -5.30 8.15 -2.66
N ASP A 285 -4.59 7.64 -3.67
CA ASP A 285 -3.71 6.47 -3.59
C ASP A 285 -2.24 6.80 -3.88
N ASP A 286 -1.94 8.06 -4.09
CA ASP A 286 -0.64 8.54 -4.54
C ASP A 286 0.50 8.13 -3.58
N THR A 287 0.26 8.16 -2.26
CA THR A 287 1.25 7.70 -1.25
C THR A 287 1.54 6.21 -1.38
N ILE A 288 0.52 5.38 -1.66
CA ILE A 288 0.69 3.94 -1.79
C ILE A 288 1.41 3.60 -3.10
N MET A 289 1.11 4.31 -4.17
CA MET A 289 1.86 4.17 -5.42
C MET A 289 3.33 4.53 -5.24
N THR A 290 3.63 5.65 -4.57
CA THR A 290 5.01 6.05 -4.25
C THR A 290 5.70 5.00 -3.38
N MET A 291 5.00 4.43 -2.40
CA MET A 291 5.52 3.33 -1.56
C MET A 291 5.92 2.12 -2.40
N VAL A 292 5.01 1.57 -3.22
CA VAL A 292 5.28 0.32 -3.93
C VAL A 292 6.43 0.47 -4.94
N ILE A 293 6.55 1.64 -5.58
CA ILE A 293 7.68 1.99 -6.43
C ILE A 293 8.97 2.00 -5.61
N THR A 294 8.96 2.70 -4.48
CA THR A 294 10.16 2.88 -3.64
C THR A 294 10.68 1.56 -3.09
N LEU A 295 9.78 0.70 -2.57
CA LEU A 295 10.15 -0.61 -2.02
C LEU A 295 10.81 -1.49 -3.08
N TYR A 296 10.21 -1.59 -4.26
CA TYR A 296 10.74 -2.40 -5.35
C TYR A 296 12.14 -1.92 -5.79
N TRP A 297 12.28 -0.64 -6.03
CA TRP A 297 13.55 -0.09 -6.52
C TRP A 297 14.64 -0.02 -5.44
N ALA A 298 14.27 0.12 -4.17
CA ALA A 298 15.21 -0.04 -3.06
C ALA A 298 15.78 -1.46 -3.01
N MET A 299 14.93 -2.48 -3.16
CA MET A 299 15.35 -3.88 -3.25
C MET A 299 16.26 -4.11 -4.45
N MET A 300 15.86 -3.65 -5.65
CA MET A 300 16.66 -3.79 -6.87
C MET A 300 18.04 -3.15 -6.73
N PHE A 301 18.11 -1.95 -6.13
CA PHE A 301 19.37 -1.29 -5.85
C PHE A 301 20.26 -2.09 -4.89
N MET A 302 19.70 -2.64 -3.83
CA MET A 302 20.44 -3.44 -2.86
C MET A 302 20.93 -4.76 -3.46
N THR A 303 20.08 -5.44 -4.23
CA THR A 303 20.41 -6.72 -4.88
C THR A 303 21.52 -6.54 -5.91
N ASN A 304 21.44 -5.54 -6.77
CA ASN A 304 22.44 -5.28 -7.79
C ASN A 304 23.83 -4.91 -7.21
N ARG A 305 23.88 -4.34 -6.00
CA ARG A 305 25.14 -4.07 -5.31
C ARG A 305 25.72 -5.28 -4.59
N SER A 306 24.90 -6.27 -4.31
CA SER A 306 25.34 -7.53 -3.69
C SER A 306 25.92 -8.51 -4.72
N THR A 307 25.73 -8.25 -6.02
CA THR A 307 26.33 -9.06 -7.12
C THR A 307 27.65 -8.44 -7.57
N PRO A 308 28.74 -9.24 -7.76
CA PRO A 308 30.07 -8.74 -8.12
C PRO A 308 30.16 -7.98 -9.47
N ASN A 309 29.11 -8.00 -10.29
CA ASN A 309 29.05 -7.39 -11.60
C ASN A 309 28.22 -6.09 -11.67
N ALA A 310 28.09 -5.37 -10.57
CA ALA A 310 27.33 -4.12 -10.52
C ALA A 310 28.06 -2.92 -11.19
N SER A 311 28.65 -3.12 -12.37
CA SER A 311 29.34 -2.06 -13.12
C SER A 311 28.41 -1.12 -13.92
N THR A 312 27.10 -1.27 -13.82
CA THR A 312 26.12 -0.48 -14.61
C THR A 312 25.33 0.57 -13.83
N LEU A 313 25.67 0.80 -12.56
CA LEU A 313 25.07 1.89 -11.75
C LEU A 313 26.07 3.02 -11.47
N ASN A 314 27.22 3.01 -12.13
CA ASN A 314 28.20 4.08 -12.04
C ASN A 314 28.23 4.81 -13.38
N ASN A 315 27.62 5.94 -13.44
CA ASN A 315 28.08 7.26 -13.92
C ASN A 315 26.93 8.22 -13.92
#